data_d30f24d4db3a2aebd4c68782728bd2e9
#
_entry.id   d30f24d4db3a2aebd4c68782728bd2e9
#
_cell.length_a   1.000
_cell.length_b   1.000
_cell.length_c   1.000
_cell.angle_alpha   90.00
_cell.angle_beta   90.00
_cell.angle_gamma   90.00
#
_symmetry.space_group_name_H-M   'P 1'
#
loop_
_entity.id
_entity.type
_entity.pdbx_description
1 polymer ?
#
loop_
_entity_poly.entity_id
_entity_poly.type
_entity_poly.pdbx_seq_one_letter_code
_entity_poly.pdbx_strand_id
1 'polypeptide(L)'
;MRLYFSTLVSCSINEVWEKFDQDLFLALNPPFPPVRLLRFDGCRQGDEVHLELGFWPLQQSWVSLITSQQSSTEKIAFVDEGQQLPFFLRSWRHEHRLEQQKDQTIIIDAIEYHAPIRLLEWILWPILWWQFRYRQPVYRRYFNKE
;
A
#
# COMPACT_ATOMS: atom_id res chain seq x y z
N MET A 1 -12.50 8.14 6.27
CA MET A 1 -12.15 8.66 4.93
C MET A 1 -11.70 7.53 4.03
N ARG A 2 -11.99 7.63 2.76
CA ARG A 2 -11.65 6.59 1.77
C ARG A 2 -10.91 7.18 0.59
N LEU A 3 -9.95 6.41 0.08
CA LEU A 3 -9.21 6.70 -1.14
C LEU A 3 -9.24 5.45 -2.03
N TYR A 4 -9.31 5.65 -3.33
CA TYR A 4 -9.33 4.56 -4.30
C TYR A 4 -8.49 4.93 -5.52
N PHE A 5 -7.57 4.03 -5.88
CA PHE A 5 -6.73 4.19 -7.07
C PHE A 5 -6.71 2.89 -7.86
N SER A 6 -6.71 3.00 -9.17
CA SER A 6 -6.52 1.86 -10.05
C SER A 6 -5.47 2.15 -11.10
N THR A 7 -4.62 1.18 -11.38
CA THR A 7 -3.52 1.31 -12.34
C THR A 7 -3.48 0.07 -13.23
N LEU A 8 -3.55 0.27 -14.54
CA LEU A 8 -3.39 -0.79 -15.52
C LEU A 8 -1.91 -0.99 -15.84
N VAL A 9 -1.46 -2.25 -15.79
CA VAL A 9 -0.08 -2.64 -16.13
C VAL A 9 -0.09 -3.79 -17.14
N SER A 10 1.00 -3.89 -17.94
CA SER A 10 1.09 -4.81 -19.11
C SER A 10 1.62 -6.21 -18.76
N CYS A 11 1.44 -6.65 -17.52
CA CYS A 11 1.82 -7.98 -17.05
C CYS A 11 0.59 -8.81 -16.68
N SER A 12 0.73 -10.13 -16.70
CA SER A 12 -0.29 -11.04 -16.18
C SER A 12 -0.40 -10.93 -14.65
N ILE A 13 -1.54 -11.33 -14.10
CA ILE A 13 -1.77 -11.28 -12.65
C ILE A 13 -0.73 -12.08 -11.85
N ASN A 14 -0.29 -13.22 -12.37
CA ASN A 14 0.72 -14.04 -11.70
C ASN A 14 2.09 -13.36 -11.70
N GLU A 15 2.49 -12.75 -12.82
CA GLU A 15 3.74 -11.99 -12.90
C GLU A 15 3.74 -10.79 -11.94
N VAL A 16 2.60 -10.10 -11.82
CA VAL A 16 2.46 -8.98 -10.87
C VAL A 16 2.54 -9.50 -9.44
N TRP A 17 1.82 -10.58 -9.11
CA TRP A 17 1.81 -11.15 -7.77
C TRP A 17 3.19 -11.63 -7.31
N GLU A 18 3.92 -12.31 -8.17
CA GLU A 18 5.29 -12.77 -7.86
C GLU A 18 6.26 -11.66 -7.51
N LYS A 19 6.02 -10.44 -8.03
CA LYS A 19 6.83 -9.25 -7.79
C LYS A 19 6.24 -8.33 -6.71
N PHE A 20 5.18 -8.74 -6.02
CA PHE A 20 4.65 -8.01 -4.88
C PHE A 20 5.46 -8.31 -3.62
N ASP A 21 6.68 -7.81 -3.61
CA ASP A 21 7.73 -8.09 -2.64
C ASP A 21 8.29 -6.82 -1.99
N GLN A 22 9.34 -6.98 -1.21
CA GLN A 22 10.02 -5.88 -0.54
C GLN A 22 10.58 -4.83 -1.52
N ASP A 23 11.11 -5.26 -2.66
CA ASP A 23 11.70 -4.35 -3.65
C ASP A 23 10.62 -3.43 -4.27
N LEU A 24 9.48 -3.99 -4.60
CA LEU A 24 8.33 -3.21 -5.05
C LEU A 24 7.87 -2.24 -3.95
N PHE A 25 7.75 -2.72 -2.72
CA PHE A 25 7.35 -1.88 -1.59
C PHE A 25 8.26 -0.67 -1.43
N LEU A 26 9.58 -0.87 -1.50
CA LEU A 26 10.55 0.23 -1.43
C LEU A 26 10.44 1.18 -2.62
N ALA A 27 10.19 0.67 -3.83
CA ALA A 27 10.00 1.48 -5.03
C ALA A 27 8.73 2.35 -4.96
N LEU A 28 7.69 1.90 -4.27
CA LEU A 28 6.42 2.61 -4.11
C LEU A 28 6.47 3.74 -3.09
N ASN A 29 7.46 3.76 -2.22
CA ASN A 29 7.58 4.82 -1.21
C ASN A 29 7.98 6.14 -1.86
N PRO A 30 7.20 7.23 -1.67
CA PRO A 30 7.58 8.53 -2.13
C PRO A 30 8.80 9.05 -1.35
N PRO A 31 9.58 9.99 -1.91
CA PRO A 31 10.76 10.52 -1.25
C PRO A 31 10.47 11.31 0.02
N PHE A 32 9.23 11.76 0.20
CA PHE A 32 8.80 12.53 1.37
C PHE A 32 7.35 12.19 1.75
N PRO A 33 7.01 12.04 3.06
CA PRO A 33 7.93 12.00 4.20
C PRO A 33 8.84 10.76 4.16
N PRO A 34 10.03 10.80 4.80
CA PRO A 34 10.91 9.64 4.79
C PRO A 34 10.30 8.47 5.53
N VAL A 35 10.38 7.30 4.92
CA VAL A 35 9.89 6.03 5.45
C VAL A 35 11.05 5.04 5.50
N ARG A 36 11.30 4.49 6.67
CA ARG A 36 12.29 3.45 6.87
C ARG A 36 11.59 2.11 7.07
N LEU A 37 11.94 1.14 6.25
CA LEU A 37 11.44 -0.22 6.38
C LEU A 37 12.28 -0.96 7.43
N LEU A 38 11.63 -1.44 8.51
CA LEU A 38 12.28 -2.18 9.58
C LEU A 38 12.07 -3.69 9.44
N ARG A 39 10.91 -4.12 8.95
CA ARG A 39 10.56 -5.52 8.75
C ARG A 39 9.55 -5.65 7.61
N PHE A 40 9.77 -6.64 6.75
CA PHE A 40 8.83 -6.99 5.69
C PHE A 40 8.77 -8.51 5.55
N ASP A 41 7.70 -9.13 6.03
CA ASP A 41 7.51 -10.59 5.97
C ASP A 41 6.95 -11.05 4.62
N GLY A 42 6.13 -10.22 3.98
CA GLY A 42 5.45 -10.55 2.72
C GLY A 42 4.04 -9.99 2.65
N CYS A 43 3.23 -10.55 1.77
CA CYS A 43 1.84 -10.13 1.53
C CYS A 43 0.83 -11.26 1.78
N ARG A 44 1.21 -12.28 2.53
CA ARG A 44 0.33 -13.40 2.91
C ARG A 44 -0.33 -13.14 4.27
N GLN A 45 -1.45 -13.76 4.49
CA GLN A 45 -2.15 -13.65 5.77
C GLN A 45 -1.22 -14.04 6.93
N GLY A 46 -1.15 -13.17 7.93
CA GLY A 46 -0.28 -13.31 9.10
C GLY A 46 1.08 -12.62 8.97
N ASP A 47 1.45 -12.16 7.76
CA ASP A 47 2.67 -11.40 7.55
C ASP A 47 2.57 -10.00 8.16
N GLU A 48 3.69 -9.48 8.63
CA GLU A 48 3.78 -8.15 9.22
C GLU A 48 4.74 -7.25 8.43
N VAL A 49 4.41 -5.97 8.42
CA VAL A 49 5.27 -4.91 7.88
C VAL A 49 5.46 -3.84 8.95
N HIS A 50 6.71 -3.55 9.26
CA HIS A 50 7.08 -2.56 10.27
C HIS A 50 7.81 -1.40 9.62
N LEU A 51 7.32 -0.19 9.85
CA LEU A 51 7.85 1.06 9.31
C LEU A 51 8.17 2.05 10.42
N GLU A 52 9.10 2.93 10.12
CA GLU A 52 9.36 4.13 10.90
C GLU A 52 9.18 5.35 9.99
N LEU A 53 8.32 6.28 10.40
CA LEU A 53 8.01 7.50 9.66
C LEU A 53 8.66 8.71 10.30
N GLY A 54 9.15 9.64 9.45
CA GLY A 54 9.60 10.94 9.88
C GLY A 54 11.08 11.02 10.22
N PHE A 55 11.45 12.14 10.85
CA PHE A 55 12.83 12.50 11.18
C PHE A 55 13.08 12.41 12.68
N TRP A 56 14.30 12.01 13.04
CA TRP A 56 14.75 12.10 14.44
C TRP A 56 14.65 13.56 14.93
N PRO A 57 14.13 13.82 16.16
CA PRO A 57 13.65 12.88 17.19
C PRO A 57 12.16 12.55 17.12
N LEU A 58 11.45 12.91 16.07
CA LEU A 58 10.00 12.80 15.93
C LEU A 58 9.54 11.58 15.11
N GLN A 59 10.33 10.51 15.10
CA GLN A 59 9.93 9.29 14.39
C GLN A 59 8.69 8.66 15.01
N GLN A 60 7.83 8.14 14.13
CA GLN A 60 6.62 7.42 14.50
C GLN A 60 6.69 5.99 13.97
N SER A 61 6.33 5.03 14.80
CA SER A 61 6.25 3.62 14.40
C SER A 61 4.93 3.33 13.71
N TRP A 62 5.00 2.47 12.69
CA TRP A 62 3.84 1.94 12.00
C TRP A 62 4.01 0.43 11.82
N VAL A 63 3.10 -0.34 12.38
CA VAL A 63 3.06 -1.80 12.24
C VAL A 63 1.74 -2.18 11.57
N SER A 64 1.83 -2.85 10.44
CA SER A 64 0.69 -3.44 9.73
C SER A 64 0.74 -4.96 9.79
N LEU A 65 -0.44 -5.56 9.88
CA LEU A 65 -0.65 -7.00 9.78
C LEU A 65 -1.48 -7.29 8.53
N ILE A 66 -1.07 -8.28 7.75
CA ILE A 66 -1.89 -8.80 6.67
C ILE A 66 -2.99 -9.67 7.27
N THR A 67 -4.20 -9.14 7.34
CA THR A 67 -5.33 -9.78 8.03
C THR A 67 -6.10 -10.76 7.15
N SER A 68 -6.00 -10.61 5.83
CA SER A 68 -6.59 -11.54 4.87
C SER A 68 -5.81 -11.59 3.57
N GLN A 69 -5.84 -12.72 2.90
CA GLN A 69 -5.29 -12.89 1.56
C GLN A 69 -6.11 -13.94 0.82
N GLN A 70 -6.51 -13.65 -0.40
CA GLN A 70 -7.30 -14.53 -1.27
C GLN A 70 -6.73 -14.53 -2.67
N SER A 71 -6.71 -15.69 -3.30
CA SER A 71 -6.22 -15.86 -4.67
C SER A 71 -7.17 -16.72 -5.49
N SER A 72 -7.47 -16.26 -6.71
CA SER A 72 -8.12 -17.00 -7.76
C SER A 72 -7.38 -16.77 -9.07
N THR A 73 -7.83 -17.40 -10.16
CA THR A 73 -7.20 -17.22 -11.48
C THR A 73 -7.33 -15.79 -12.02
N GLU A 74 -8.34 -15.06 -11.62
CA GLU A 74 -8.67 -13.72 -12.13
C GLU A 74 -8.52 -12.61 -11.10
N LYS A 75 -8.38 -12.96 -9.80
CA LYS A 75 -8.31 -11.97 -8.74
C LYS A 75 -7.41 -12.45 -7.60
N ILE A 76 -6.52 -11.58 -7.18
CA ILE A 76 -5.70 -11.75 -5.97
C ILE A 76 -5.89 -10.51 -5.12
N ALA A 77 -6.19 -10.69 -3.84
CA ALA A 77 -6.37 -9.59 -2.91
C ALA A 77 -5.74 -9.90 -1.56
N PHE A 78 -5.20 -8.86 -0.93
CA PHE A 78 -4.79 -8.92 0.47
C PHE A 78 -5.08 -7.60 1.15
N VAL A 79 -5.29 -7.66 2.47
CA VAL A 79 -5.63 -6.50 3.29
C VAL A 79 -4.56 -6.33 4.35
N ASP A 80 -3.97 -5.15 4.42
CA ASP A 80 -3.15 -4.75 5.56
C ASP A 80 -3.94 -3.83 6.49
N GLU A 81 -3.86 -4.10 7.78
CA GLU A 81 -4.49 -3.30 8.83
C GLU A 81 -3.46 -2.85 9.84
N GLY A 82 -3.55 -1.57 10.22
CA GLY A 82 -2.65 -0.97 11.20
C GLY A 82 -2.87 -1.58 12.58
N GLN A 83 -1.80 -2.13 13.18
CA GLN A 83 -1.79 -2.65 14.55
C GLN A 83 -1.21 -1.64 15.52
N GLN A 84 -0.16 -0.93 15.11
CA GLN A 84 0.40 0.21 15.79
C GLN A 84 0.52 1.33 14.76
N LEU A 85 -0.03 2.50 15.09
CA LEU A 85 -0.11 3.63 14.17
C LEU A 85 0.49 4.89 14.78
N PRO A 86 0.95 5.84 13.94
CA PRO A 86 1.32 7.18 14.39
C PRO A 86 0.17 7.88 15.11
N PHE A 87 0.48 8.88 15.93
CA PHE A 87 -0.51 9.60 16.75
C PHE A 87 -1.65 10.23 15.93
N PHE A 88 -1.42 10.54 14.65
CA PHE A 88 -2.39 11.17 13.77
C PHE A 88 -3.36 10.19 13.08
N LEU A 89 -3.18 8.88 13.28
CA LEU A 89 -4.07 7.82 12.77
C LEU A 89 -4.65 7.00 13.91
N ARG A 90 -5.95 6.75 13.85
CA ARG A 90 -6.67 5.88 14.77
C ARG A 90 -6.90 4.49 14.18
N SER A 91 -7.17 4.43 12.89
CA SER A 91 -7.32 3.18 12.16
C SER A 91 -6.80 3.31 10.72
N TRP A 92 -6.36 2.19 10.20
CA TRP A 92 -5.86 2.05 8.83
C TRP A 92 -6.25 0.69 8.29
N ARG A 93 -6.86 0.68 7.11
CA ARG A 93 -7.15 -0.54 6.36
C ARG A 93 -6.85 -0.28 4.89
N HIS A 94 -5.97 -1.07 4.32
CA HIS A 94 -5.57 -0.96 2.92
C HIS A 94 -5.78 -2.29 2.23
N GLU A 95 -6.70 -2.36 1.30
CA GLU A 95 -6.89 -3.49 0.42
C GLU A 95 -6.07 -3.28 -0.85
N HIS A 96 -5.17 -4.23 -1.10
CA HIS A 96 -4.46 -4.38 -2.36
C HIS A 96 -5.17 -5.44 -3.18
N ARG A 97 -5.58 -5.11 -4.39
CA ARG A 97 -6.31 -6.03 -5.24
C ARG A 97 -5.73 -6.03 -6.64
N LEU A 98 -5.50 -7.21 -7.16
CA LEU A 98 -5.08 -7.46 -8.53
C LEU A 98 -6.22 -8.11 -9.28
N GLU A 99 -6.59 -7.58 -10.42
CA GLU A 99 -7.64 -8.12 -11.28
C GLU A 99 -7.10 -8.35 -12.69
N GLN A 100 -7.25 -9.58 -13.19
CA GLN A 100 -6.84 -9.92 -14.55
C GLN A 100 -7.80 -9.28 -15.55
N GLN A 101 -7.26 -8.61 -16.56
CA GLN A 101 -8.03 -8.03 -17.65
C GLN A 101 -7.36 -8.40 -18.99
N LYS A 102 -7.78 -9.49 -19.60
CA LYS A 102 -7.12 -10.08 -20.76
C LYS A 102 -5.65 -10.41 -20.46
N ASP A 103 -4.70 -9.80 -21.17
CA ASP A 103 -3.26 -9.99 -20.95
C ASP A 103 -2.65 -8.97 -19.95
N GLN A 104 -3.49 -8.14 -19.35
CA GLN A 104 -3.08 -7.05 -18.46
C GLN A 104 -3.64 -7.26 -17.06
N THR A 105 -3.15 -6.50 -16.12
CA THR A 105 -3.63 -6.51 -14.73
C THR A 105 -3.98 -5.11 -14.29
N ILE A 106 -5.11 -4.97 -13.60
CA ILE A 106 -5.47 -3.75 -12.88
C ILE A 106 -5.00 -3.93 -11.44
N ILE A 107 -4.15 -3.02 -10.98
CA ILE A 107 -3.72 -2.92 -9.58
C ILE A 107 -4.61 -1.88 -8.90
N ILE A 108 -5.31 -2.30 -7.85
CA ILE A 108 -6.23 -1.44 -7.10
C ILE A 108 -5.70 -1.26 -5.68
N ASP A 109 -5.59 0.00 -5.27
CA ASP A 109 -5.31 0.41 -3.90
C ASP A 109 -6.60 1.04 -3.33
N ALA A 110 -7.23 0.38 -2.38
CA ALA A 110 -8.42 0.87 -1.69
C ALA A 110 -8.10 1.09 -0.21
N ILE A 111 -8.10 2.36 0.22
CA ILE A 111 -7.67 2.76 1.55
C ILE A 111 -8.85 3.30 2.33
N GLU A 112 -8.98 2.86 3.58
CA GLU A 112 -9.88 3.42 4.57
C GLU A 112 -9.10 3.78 5.82
N TYR A 113 -9.26 5.02 6.30
CA TYR A 113 -8.55 5.49 7.49
C TYR A 113 -9.42 6.41 8.33
N HIS A 114 -9.10 6.45 9.61
CA HIS A 114 -9.65 7.41 10.57
C HIS A 114 -8.54 8.05 11.38
N ALA A 115 -8.72 9.32 11.69
CA ALA A 115 -7.86 10.07 12.60
C ALA A 115 -8.55 10.27 13.96
N PRO A 116 -7.80 10.63 15.02
CA PRO A 116 -8.41 10.91 16.35
C PRO A 116 -9.44 12.03 16.34
N ILE A 117 -9.26 13.00 15.44
CA ILE A 117 -10.21 14.09 15.24
C ILE A 117 -10.48 14.29 13.74
N ARG A 118 -11.69 14.69 13.41
CA ARG A 118 -12.15 14.82 12.03
C ARG A 118 -11.34 15.83 11.20
N LEU A 119 -10.86 16.89 11.83
CA LEU A 119 -10.00 17.87 11.15
C LEU A 119 -8.72 17.24 10.62
N LEU A 120 -8.10 16.31 11.36
CA LEU A 120 -6.91 15.59 10.91
C LEU A 120 -7.22 14.67 9.72
N GLU A 121 -8.41 14.08 9.63
CA GLU A 121 -8.81 13.30 8.46
C GLU A 121 -8.77 14.13 7.19
N TRP A 122 -9.29 15.37 7.25
CA TRP A 122 -9.29 16.30 6.12
C TRP A 122 -7.88 16.80 5.76
N ILE A 123 -7.03 17.02 6.76
CA ILE A 123 -5.62 17.42 6.54
C ILE A 123 -4.82 16.27 5.92
N LEU A 124 -5.03 15.05 6.39
CA LEU A 124 -4.35 13.86 5.88
C LEU A 124 -4.78 13.47 4.47
N TRP A 125 -6.00 13.76 4.08
CA TRP A 125 -6.56 13.34 2.80
C TRP A 125 -5.70 13.74 1.59
N PRO A 126 -5.31 15.02 1.40
CA PRO A 126 -4.48 15.41 0.27
C PRO A 126 -3.06 14.82 0.34
N ILE A 127 -2.51 14.64 1.53
CA ILE A 127 -1.19 14.04 1.75
C ILE A 127 -1.21 12.56 1.29
N LEU A 128 -2.18 11.80 1.76
CA LEU A 128 -2.36 10.40 1.37
C LEU A 128 -2.72 10.26 -0.11
N TRP A 129 -3.58 11.15 -0.61
CA TRP A 129 -3.93 11.16 -2.02
C TRP A 129 -2.66 11.32 -2.89
N TRP A 130 -1.79 12.25 -2.56
CA TRP A 130 -0.54 12.46 -3.29
C TRP A 130 0.38 11.23 -3.20
N GLN A 131 0.54 10.64 -2.03
CA GLN A 131 1.37 9.45 -1.81
C GLN A 131 0.90 8.27 -2.66
N PHE A 132 -0.39 8.00 -2.70
CA PHE A 132 -0.95 6.91 -3.48
C PHE A 132 -1.01 7.23 -4.97
N ARG A 133 -1.25 8.48 -5.32
CA ARG A 133 -1.17 8.93 -6.72
C ARG A 133 0.25 8.77 -7.29
N TYR A 134 1.26 8.97 -6.47
CA TYR A 134 2.67 8.75 -6.81
C TYR A 134 2.94 7.28 -7.21
N ARG A 135 2.24 6.31 -6.65
CA ARG A 135 2.42 4.89 -6.95
C ARG A 135 2.06 4.51 -8.38
N GLN A 136 1.10 5.18 -8.99
CA GLN A 136 0.61 4.82 -10.33
C GLN A 136 1.71 4.82 -11.41
N PRO A 137 2.50 5.88 -11.59
CA PRO A 137 3.61 5.84 -12.55
C PRO A 137 4.72 4.86 -12.14
N VAL A 138 4.90 4.62 -10.84
CA VAL A 138 5.87 3.62 -10.36
C VAL A 138 5.43 2.21 -10.76
N TYR A 139 4.17 1.85 -10.54
CA TYR A 139 3.62 0.57 -10.98
C TYR A 139 3.81 0.37 -12.49
N ARG A 140 3.50 1.37 -13.30
CA ARG A 140 3.65 1.29 -14.75
C ARG A 140 5.11 1.07 -15.16
N ARG A 141 6.06 1.79 -14.59
CA ARG A 141 7.49 1.61 -14.88
C ARG A 141 8.02 0.26 -14.42
N TYR A 142 7.51 -0.23 -13.29
CA TYR A 142 7.96 -1.48 -12.69
C TYR A 142 7.45 -2.71 -13.45
N PHE A 143 6.21 -2.68 -13.91
CA PHE A 143 5.52 -3.81 -14.52
C PHE A 143 5.36 -3.74 -16.04
N ASN A 144 5.43 -2.56 -16.65
CA ASN A 144 5.39 -2.50 -18.11
C ASN A 144 6.76 -2.87 -18.66
N LYS A 145 6.80 -3.98 -19.39
CA LYS A 145 7.95 -4.34 -20.19
C LYS A 145 7.95 -3.45 -21.43
N GLU A 146 9.07 -2.82 -21.72
CA GLU A 146 9.29 -2.19 -23.01
C GLU A 146 9.37 -3.25 -24.13
#